data_630027bdcce8941fd2c8c20186be8e60
#
_entry.id   630027bdcce8941fd2c8c20186be8e60
#
_cell.length_a   1.000
_cell.length_b   1.000
_cell.length_c   1.000
_cell.angle_alpha   90.00
_cell.angle_beta   90.00
_cell.angle_gamma   90.00
#
_symmetry.space_group_name_H-M   'P 1'
#
loop_
_entity.id
_entity.type
_entity.pdbx_description
1 polymer ?
#
loop_
_entity_poly.entity_id
_entity_poly.type
_entity_poly.pdbx_seq_one_letter_code
_entity_poly.pdbx_strand_id
1 'polypeptide(L)'
;MNILFLCTGNSCRSVLSEGVFNHLAPAGLKAISAGSQPAGQLHPRAVALLHKKGISTEGYYSKSWDDLPVTPDVVVTVCSNAAGETCPAYLGQVIRMHWGLDDPGHVVGTEEEIESAFEQTYDIINARIKAFLSLPLEELKDDRVRFKEELDRIGTIGT
;
A
#
# COMPACT_ATOMS: atom_id res chain seq x y z
N MET A 1 -9.23 12.43 1.87
CA MET A 1 -8.07 12.07 1.01
C MET A 1 -8.06 10.58 0.79
N ASN A 2 -7.91 10.16 -0.45
CA ASN A 2 -7.87 8.75 -0.86
C ASN A 2 -6.46 8.39 -1.30
N ILE A 3 -5.92 7.29 -0.74
CA ILE A 3 -4.58 6.80 -1.04
C ILE A 3 -4.72 5.47 -1.78
N LEU A 4 -4.09 5.36 -2.95
CA LEU A 4 -4.05 4.10 -3.71
C LEU A 4 -2.70 3.42 -3.48
N PHE A 5 -2.72 2.21 -2.95
CA PHE A 5 -1.55 1.35 -2.91
C PHE A 5 -1.55 0.44 -4.13
N LEU A 6 -0.51 0.53 -4.93
CA LEU A 6 -0.44 -0.12 -6.22
C LEU A 6 0.67 -1.18 -6.25
N CYS A 7 0.30 -2.38 -6.63
CA CYS A 7 1.20 -3.48 -6.87
C CYS A 7 0.74 -4.19 -8.14
N THR A 8 1.60 -4.94 -8.83
CA THR A 8 1.20 -5.59 -10.08
C THR A 8 0.03 -6.54 -9.87
N GLY A 9 0.13 -7.45 -8.91
CA GLY A 9 -0.87 -8.51 -8.69
C GLY A 9 -2.03 -8.15 -7.78
N ASN A 10 -1.93 -7.08 -7.01
CA ASN A 10 -2.93 -6.69 -6.01
C ASN A 10 -3.41 -7.88 -5.17
N SER A 11 -2.49 -8.60 -4.58
CA SER A 11 -2.83 -9.77 -3.76
C SER A 11 -2.18 -9.78 -2.38
N CYS A 12 -0.98 -9.22 -2.22
CA CYS A 12 -0.22 -9.28 -0.98
C CYS A 12 0.19 -7.91 -0.45
N ARG A 13 1.28 -7.32 -0.98
CA ARG A 13 1.86 -6.07 -0.44
C ARG A 13 0.90 -4.90 -0.43
N SER A 14 0.18 -4.67 -1.50
CA SER A 14 -0.80 -3.58 -1.59
C SER A 14 -2.01 -3.83 -0.70
N VAL A 15 -2.43 -5.08 -0.56
CA VAL A 15 -3.55 -5.47 0.31
C VAL A 15 -3.17 -5.29 1.78
N LEU A 16 -1.96 -5.68 2.18
CA LEU A 16 -1.46 -5.43 3.53
C LEU A 16 -1.44 -3.94 3.84
N SER A 17 -0.98 -3.14 2.88
CA SER A 17 -0.92 -1.68 3.04
C SER A 17 -2.30 -1.07 3.19
N GLU A 18 -3.26 -1.49 2.37
CA GLU A 18 -4.66 -1.06 2.46
C GLU A 18 -5.25 -1.40 3.82
N GLY A 19 -5.08 -2.63 4.27
CA GLY A 19 -5.62 -3.10 5.55
C GLY A 19 -5.06 -2.32 6.73
N VAL A 20 -3.75 -2.16 6.79
CA VAL A 20 -3.08 -1.42 7.87
C VAL A 20 -3.51 0.04 7.86
N PHE A 21 -3.53 0.68 6.68
CA PHE A 21 -3.91 2.08 6.58
C PHE A 21 -5.33 2.32 7.08
N ASN A 22 -6.30 1.55 6.59
CA ASN A 22 -7.71 1.72 6.98
C ASN A 22 -7.95 1.39 8.46
N HIS A 23 -7.15 0.50 9.03
CA HIS A 23 -7.22 0.18 10.45
C HIS A 23 -6.74 1.34 11.33
N LEU A 24 -5.70 2.06 10.90
CA LEU A 24 -5.09 3.13 11.67
C LEU A 24 -5.63 4.52 11.33
N ALA A 25 -6.21 4.71 10.15
CA ALA A 25 -6.58 6.02 9.64
C ALA A 25 -7.79 6.62 10.38
N PRO A 26 -7.74 7.93 10.69
CA PRO A 26 -8.91 8.64 11.22
C PRO A 26 -9.94 8.88 10.10
N ALA A 27 -11.12 9.36 10.51
CA ALA A 27 -12.16 9.73 9.55
C ALA A 27 -11.64 10.75 8.53
N GLY A 28 -12.03 10.59 7.27
CA GLY A 28 -11.60 11.46 6.17
C GLY A 28 -10.38 10.95 5.41
N LEU A 29 -9.71 9.93 5.89
CA LEU A 29 -8.59 9.27 5.21
C LEU A 29 -8.97 7.82 4.91
N LYS A 30 -8.75 7.40 3.67
CA LYS A 30 -9.06 6.03 3.23
C LYS A 30 -8.03 5.54 2.24
N ALA A 31 -7.70 4.27 2.33
CA ALA A 31 -6.85 3.58 1.36
C ALA A 31 -7.67 2.62 0.51
N ILE A 32 -7.24 2.48 -0.73
CA ILE A 32 -7.67 1.43 -1.65
C ILE A 32 -6.41 0.78 -2.21
N SER A 33 -6.54 -0.40 -2.79
CA SER A 33 -5.44 -1.06 -3.47
C SER A 33 -5.88 -1.59 -4.82
N ALA A 34 -4.95 -1.69 -5.75
CA ALA A 34 -5.21 -2.21 -7.09
C ALA A 34 -3.91 -2.71 -7.73
N GLY A 35 -4.03 -3.31 -8.91
CA GLY A 35 -2.90 -3.76 -9.69
C GLY A 35 -3.13 -3.61 -11.18
N SER A 36 -2.05 -3.58 -11.94
CA SER A 36 -2.12 -3.55 -13.41
C SER A 36 -2.51 -4.93 -13.98
N GLN A 37 -2.17 -5.99 -13.27
CA GLN A 37 -2.46 -7.38 -13.64
C GLN A 37 -2.95 -8.11 -12.39
N PRO A 38 -4.19 -7.84 -11.93
CA PRO A 38 -4.68 -8.40 -10.68
C PRO A 38 -4.76 -9.92 -10.73
N ALA A 39 -4.32 -10.54 -9.63
CA ALA A 39 -4.31 -12.00 -9.51
C ALA A 39 -5.72 -12.61 -9.40
N GLY A 40 -6.72 -11.78 -9.10
CA GLY A 40 -8.09 -12.21 -8.97
C GLY A 40 -8.47 -12.68 -7.58
N GLN A 41 -7.50 -12.85 -6.68
CA GLN A 41 -7.76 -13.25 -5.30
C GLN A 41 -6.67 -12.72 -4.38
N LEU A 42 -7.02 -12.51 -3.12
CA LEU A 42 -6.08 -12.08 -2.10
C LEU A 42 -5.15 -13.23 -1.70
N HIS A 43 -3.89 -12.90 -1.38
CA HIS A 43 -2.94 -13.90 -0.93
C HIS A 43 -3.37 -14.44 0.44
N PRO A 44 -3.50 -15.78 0.61
CA PRO A 44 -3.98 -16.36 1.87
C PRO A 44 -3.18 -15.96 3.11
N ARG A 45 -1.85 -15.87 2.98
CA ARG A 45 -0.99 -15.47 4.10
C ARG A 45 -1.15 -14.00 4.46
N ALA A 46 -1.43 -13.14 3.48
CA ALA A 46 -1.71 -11.72 3.73
C ALA A 46 -3.02 -11.58 4.52
N VAL A 47 -4.07 -12.29 4.10
CA VAL A 47 -5.36 -12.30 4.80
C VAL A 47 -5.20 -12.83 6.22
N ALA A 48 -4.49 -13.95 6.40
CA ALA A 48 -4.26 -14.55 7.71
C ALA A 48 -3.50 -13.60 8.64
N LEU A 49 -2.48 -12.91 8.12
CA LEU A 49 -1.70 -11.96 8.90
C LEU A 49 -2.55 -10.77 9.36
N LEU A 50 -3.37 -10.21 8.46
CA LEU A 50 -4.27 -9.11 8.83
C LEU A 50 -5.26 -9.55 9.92
N HIS A 51 -5.85 -10.74 9.79
CA HIS A 51 -6.75 -11.28 10.81
C HIS A 51 -6.03 -11.49 12.16
N LYS A 52 -4.78 -11.97 12.13
CA LYS A 52 -3.96 -12.14 13.32
C LYS A 52 -3.72 -10.80 14.03
N LYS A 53 -3.63 -9.71 13.28
CA LYS A 53 -3.45 -8.35 13.82
C LYS A 53 -4.77 -7.66 14.17
N GLY A 54 -5.89 -8.36 14.09
CA GLY A 54 -7.20 -7.82 14.41
C GLY A 54 -7.80 -6.93 13.31
N ILE A 55 -7.30 -7.05 12.09
CA ILE A 55 -7.74 -6.25 10.95
C ILE A 55 -8.66 -7.09 10.06
N SER A 56 -9.90 -6.61 9.84
CA SER A 56 -10.84 -7.25 8.95
C SER A 56 -10.46 -7.04 7.50
N THR A 57 -10.66 -8.07 6.67
CA THR A 57 -10.50 -7.99 5.22
C THR A 57 -11.84 -7.96 4.49
N GLU A 58 -12.94 -7.76 5.21
CA GLU A 58 -14.27 -7.70 4.62
C GLU A 58 -14.34 -6.58 3.59
N GLY A 59 -14.82 -6.91 2.39
CA GLY A 59 -14.93 -5.96 1.28
C GLY A 59 -13.65 -5.79 0.47
N TYR A 60 -12.53 -6.38 0.87
CA TYR A 60 -11.28 -6.31 0.11
C TYR A 60 -11.26 -7.39 -0.97
N TYR A 61 -10.81 -7.02 -2.16
CA TYR A 61 -10.69 -7.94 -3.29
C TYR A 61 -9.58 -7.47 -4.23
N SER A 62 -9.03 -8.39 -5.00
CA SER A 62 -8.03 -8.09 -6.01
C SER A 62 -8.71 -7.41 -7.20
N LYS A 63 -8.25 -6.22 -7.59
CA LYS A 63 -8.90 -5.42 -8.62
C LYS A 63 -7.89 -4.71 -9.52
N SER A 64 -8.34 -4.39 -10.74
CA SER A 64 -7.57 -3.62 -11.70
C SER A 64 -7.54 -2.13 -11.32
N TRP A 65 -6.42 -1.47 -11.63
CA TRP A 65 -6.33 -0.01 -11.51
C TRP A 65 -7.33 0.73 -12.43
N ASP A 66 -7.93 0.03 -13.40
CA ASP A 66 -8.98 0.58 -14.25
C ASP A 66 -10.37 0.54 -13.60
N ASP A 67 -10.51 -0.19 -12.49
CA ASP A 67 -11.79 -0.45 -11.82
C ASP A 67 -11.83 0.16 -10.40
N LEU A 68 -11.23 1.34 -10.22
CA LEU A 68 -11.16 1.96 -8.90
C LEU A 68 -12.52 2.49 -8.46
N PRO A 69 -12.94 2.19 -7.20
CA PRO A 69 -14.22 2.68 -6.67
C PRO A 69 -14.21 4.18 -6.36
N VAL A 70 -13.03 4.78 -6.20
CA VAL A 70 -12.87 6.21 -5.91
C VAL A 70 -11.63 6.73 -6.63
N THR A 71 -11.56 8.06 -6.84
CA THR A 71 -10.39 8.70 -7.42
C THR A 71 -9.32 8.91 -6.34
N PRO A 72 -8.09 8.40 -6.53
CA PRO A 72 -7.04 8.62 -5.55
C PRO A 72 -6.44 10.02 -5.63
N ASP A 73 -6.00 10.54 -4.50
CA ASP A 73 -5.24 11.79 -4.39
C ASP A 73 -3.73 11.52 -4.41
N VAL A 74 -3.33 10.37 -3.87
CA VAL A 74 -1.94 9.92 -3.81
C VAL A 74 -1.88 8.47 -4.28
N VAL A 75 -0.89 8.16 -5.11
CA VAL A 75 -0.61 6.78 -5.55
C VAL A 75 0.74 6.35 -4.99
N VAL A 76 0.74 5.26 -4.24
CA VAL A 76 1.94 4.68 -3.65
C VAL A 76 2.18 3.31 -4.29
N THR A 77 3.26 3.17 -5.06
CA THR A 77 3.65 1.86 -5.59
C THR A 77 4.47 1.13 -4.53
N VAL A 78 4.15 -0.13 -4.29
CA VAL A 78 4.82 -0.95 -3.27
C VAL A 78 5.66 -2.08 -3.85
N CYS A 79 5.66 -2.24 -5.17
CA CYS A 79 6.56 -3.18 -5.86
C CYS A 79 7.27 -2.47 -7.00
N SER A 80 8.48 -2.94 -7.32
CA SER A 80 9.32 -2.32 -8.37
C SER A 80 8.68 -2.41 -9.76
N ASN A 81 7.97 -3.49 -10.06
CA ASN A 81 7.28 -3.63 -11.34
C ASN A 81 6.20 -2.57 -11.52
N ALA A 82 5.38 -2.33 -10.49
CA ALA A 82 4.35 -1.30 -10.54
C ALA A 82 4.95 0.10 -10.72
N ALA A 83 6.11 0.36 -10.09
CA ALA A 83 6.80 1.64 -10.21
C ALA A 83 7.27 1.92 -11.64
N GLY A 84 7.63 0.86 -12.39
CA GLY A 84 8.09 0.96 -13.77
C GLY A 84 6.98 0.96 -14.82
N GLU A 85 5.74 0.74 -14.42
CA GLU A 85 4.61 0.67 -15.34
C GLU A 85 4.06 2.05 -15.68
N THR A 86 3.53 2.21 -16.89
CA THR A 86 2.87 3.44 -17.31
C THR A 86 1.50 3.52 -16.66
N CYS A 87 1.27 4.56 -15.88
CA CYS A 87 -0.03 4.80 -15.25
C CYS A 87 -1.11 5.18 -16.27
N PRO A 88 -2.37 4.80 -16.02
CA PRO A 88 -3.50 5.34 -16.76
C PRO A 88 -3.53 6.87 -16.74
N ALA A 89 -4.00 7.49 -17.83
CA ALA A 89 -4.00 8.95 -17.98
C ALA A 89 -4.76 9.65 -16.84
N TYR A 90 -5.83 9.06 -16.33
CA TYR A 90 -6.62 9.67 -15.25
C TYR A 90 -5.88 9.72 -13.91
N LEU A 91 -4.77 8.97 -13.77
CA LEU A 91 -3.89 9.04 -12.61
C LEU A 91 -2.74 10.04 -12.77
N GLY A 92 -2.64 10.71 -13.93
CA GLY A 92 -1.52 11.61 -14.24
C GLY A 92 -1.43 12.87 -13.37
N GLN A 93 -2.53 13.27 -12.74
CA GLN A 93 -2.58 14.47 -11.89
C GLN A 93 -2.32 14.16 -10.41
N VAL A 94 -2.19 12.89 -10.04
CA VAL A 94 -1.99 12.49 -8.64
C VAL A 94 -0.52 12.61 -8.24
N ILE A 95 -0.27 12.70 -6.94
CA ILE A 95 1.07 12.59 -6.39
C ILE A 95 1.46 11.12 -6.40
N ARG A 96 2.58 10.78 -7.03
CA ARG A 96 3.07 9.39 -7.11
C ARG A 96 4.31 9.21 -6.24
N MET A 97 4.30 8.10 -5.49
CA MET A 97 5.43 7.71 -4.63
C MET A 97 5.73 6.23 -4.78
N HIS A 98 6.98 5.87 -4.55
CA HIS A 98 7.41 4.48 -4.49
C HIS A 98 7.88 4.14 -3.08
N TRP A 99 7.12 3.28 -2.39
CA TRP A 99 7.47 2.71 -1.09
C TRP A 99 7.78 1.23 -1.27
N GLY A 100 8.87 0.94 -1.97
CA GLY A 100 9.23 -0.43 -2.33
C GLY A 100 9.32 -1.39 -1.16
N LEU A 101 8.82 -2.59 -1.36
CA LEU A 101 8.86 -3.70 -0.42
C LEU A 101 9.27 -4.96 -1.16
N ASP A 102 10.11 -5.77 -0.52
CA ASP A 102 10.37 -7.11 -1.03
C ASP A 102 9.09 -7.94 -0.94
N ASP A 103 8.87 -8.84 -1.90
CA ASP A 103 7.67 -9.67 -1.90
C ASP A 103 7.82 -10.84 -0.93
N PRO A 104 7.13 -10.83 0.22
CA PRO A 104 7.22 -11.93 1.17
C PRO A 104 6.61 -13.22 0.61
N GLY A 105 5.73 -13.13 -0.39
CA GLY A 105 5.13 -14.29 -1.05
C GLY A 105 6.11 -15.07 -1.90
N HIS A 106 7.27 -14.50 -2.23
CA HIS A 106 8.32 -15.19 -3.01
C HIS A 106 9.40 -15.81 -2.13
N VAL A 107 9.32 -15.66 -0.81
CA VAL A 107 10.29 -16.28 0.10
C VAL A 107 10.11 -17.78 0.11
N VAL A 108 11.22 -18.50 -0.06
CA VAL A 108 11.27 -19.97 -0.05
C VAL A 108 12.03 -20.41 1.19
N GLY A 109 11.49 -21.37 1.92
CA GLY A 109 12.13 -21.87 3.14
C GLY A 109 11.13 -22.54 4.07
N THR A 110 11.45 -22.54 5.37
CA THR A 110 10.57 -23.10 6.38
C THR A 110 9.35 -22.21 6.63
N GLU A 111 8.31 -22.74 7.26
CA GLU A 111 7.16 -21.95 7.67
C GLU A 111 7.56 -20.75 8.52
N GLU A 112 8.53 -20.93 9.42
CA GLU A 112 9.03 -19.83 10.27
C GLU A 112 9.70 -18.74 9.45
N GLU A 113 10.48 -19.10 8.43
CA GLU A 113 11.15 -18.14 7.55
C GLU A 113 10.13 -17.35 6.73
N ILE A 114 9.11 -18.02 6.22
CA ILE A 114 8.03 -17.39 5.45
C ILE A 114 7.22 -16.45 6.33
N GLU A 115 6.83 -16.90 7.53
CA GLU A 115 6.10 -16.06 8.49
C GLU A 115 6.91 -14.84 8.91
N SER A 116 8.21 -15.03 9.13
CA SER A 116 9.12 -13.92 9.48
C SER A 116 9.16 -12.88 8.37
N ALA A 117 9.20 -13.29 7.11
CA ALA A 117 9.19 -12.38 5.96
C ALA A 117 7.90 -11.55 5.91
N PHE A 118 6.75 -12.18 6.15
CA PHE A 118 5.46 -11.48 6.21
C PHE A 118 5.39 -10.52 7.39
N GLU A 119 5.88 -10.92 8.57
CA GLU A 119 5.90 -10.05 9.75
C GLU A 119 6.80 -8.84 9.54
N GLN A 120 7.98 -9.02 8.93
CA GLN A 120 8.89 -7.90 8.62
C GLN A 120 8.24 -6.92 7.64
N THR A 121 7.59 -7.43 6.61
CA THR A 121 6.86 -6.60 5.65
C THR A 121 5.76 -5.81 6.34
N TYR A 122 4.99 -6.47 7.21
CA TYR A 122 3.96 -5.81 8.01
C TYR A 122 4.54 -4.69 8.87
N ASP A 123 5.65 -4.96 9.56
CA ASP A 123 6.28 -3.98 10.45
C ASP A 123 6.75 -2.74 9.69
N ILE A 124 7.31 -2.90 8.50
CA ILE A 124 7.73 -1.79 7.64
C ILE A 124 6.51 -0.97 7.19
N ILE A 125 5.47 -1.64 6.72
CA ILE A 125 4.22 -0.99 6.31
C ILE A 125 3.63 -0.20 7.47
N ASN A 126 3.54 -0.80 8.64
CA ASN A 126 2.98 -0.18 9.83
C ASN A 126 3.76 1.08 10.23
N ALA A 127 5.11 1.01 10.20
CA ALA A 127 5.95 2.15 10.52
C ALA A 127 5.79 3.29 9.52
N ARG A 128 5.75 2.97 8.23
CA ARG A 128 5.55 3.97 7.16
C ARG A 128 4.20 4.66 7.26
N ILE A 129 3.14 3.88 7.49
CA ILE A 129 1.78 4.42 7.59
C ILE A 129 1.64 5.29 8.84
N LYS A 130 2.20 4.88 9.96
CA LYS A 130 2.19 5.71 11.18
C LYS A 130 2.91 7.04 10.95
N ALA A 131 4.05 7.01 10.25
CA ALA A 131 4.75 8.24 9.89
C ALA A 131 3.91 9.13 8.98
N PHE A 132 3.22 8.55 8.00
CA PHE A 132 2.30 9.28 7.11
C PHE A 132 1.18 9.94 7.91
N LEU A 133 0.54 9.21 8.81
CA LEU A 133 -0.59 9.72 9.61
C LEU A 133 -0.16 10.78 10.63
N SER A 134 1.14 10.88 10.91
CA SER A 134 1.71 11.91 11.79
C SER A 134 2.02 13.20 11.05
N LEU A 135 1.93 13.23 9.71
CA LEU A 135 2.19 14.42 8.93
C LEU A 135 1.09 15.46 9.09
N PRO A 136 1.42 16.78 8.98
CA PRO A 136 0.41 17.85 8.98
C PRO A 136 -0.29 17.89 7.62
N LEU A 137 -1.18 16.93 7.37
CA LEU A 137 -1.81 16.72 6.05
C LEU A 137 -2.61 17.93 5.58
N GLU A 138 -3.26 18.67 6.51
CA GLU A 138 -4.02 19.87 6.15
C GLU A 138 -3.13 20.97 5.56
N GLU A 139 -1.87 21.04 6.00
CA GLU A 139 -0.89 21.99 5.45
C GLU A 139 -0.27 21.45 4.15
N LEU A 140 -0.01 20.13 4.08
CA LEU A 140 0.71 19.52 2.97
C LEU A 140 -0.16 19.32 1.73
N LYS A 141 -1.46 19.15 1.89
CA LYS A 141 -2.36 18.91 0.74
C LYS A 141 -2.31 20.01 -0.31
N ASP A 142 -1.99 21.25 0.09
CA ASP A 142 -1.89 22.41 -0.78
C ASP A 142 -0.44 22.71 -1.19
N ASP A 143 0.53 21.93 -0.71
CA ASP A 143 1.96 22.07 -1.03
C ASP A 143 2.51 20.74 -1.55
N ARG A 144 2.31 20.51 -2.86
CA ARG A 144 2.68 19.24 -3.50
C ARG A 144 4.17 18.92 -3.38
N VAL A 145 5.03 19.92 -3.47
CA VAL A 145 6.49 19.73 -3.40
C VAL A 145 6.89 19.23 -2.02
N ARG A 146 6.45 19.93 -0.98
CA ARG A 146 6.74 19.55 0.40
C ARG A 146 6.11 18.21 0.76
N PHE A 147 4.87 17.96 0.29
CA PHE A 147 4.19 16.68 0.52
C PHE A 147 4.99 15.52 -0.08
N LYS A 148 5.43 15.68 -1.32
CA LYS A 148 6.23 14.66 -2.00
C LYS A 148 7.56 14.41 -1.28
N GLU A 149 8.23 15.46 -0.81
CA GLU A 149 9.47 15.33 -0.02
C GLU A 149 9.26 14.50 1.25
N GLU A 150 8.17 14.74 1.97
CA GLU A 150 7.82 13.97 3.16
C GLU A 150 7.50 12.52 2.83
N LEU A 151 6.79 12.28 1.72
CA LEU A 151 6.49 10.93 1.26
C LEU A 151 7.76 10.17 0.87
N ASP A 152 8.71 10.85 0.19
CA ASP A 152 10.01 10.26 -0.16
C ASP A 152 10.78 9.84 1.10
N ARG A 153 10.78 10.71 2.11
CA ARG A 153 11.44 10.43 3.39
C ARG A 153 10.84 9.20 4.06
N ILE A 154 9.52 9.09 4.07
CA ILE A 154 8.83 7.93 4.66
C ILE A 154 9.19 6.64 3.93
N GLY A 155 9.33 6.70 2.61
CA GLY A 155 9.72 5.54 1.80
C GLY A 155 11.09 4.97 2.13
N THR A 156 11.94 5.69 2.86
CA THR A 156 13.25 5.18 3.30
C THR A 156 13.18 4.37 4.60
N ILE A 157 12.04 4.39 5.30
CA ILE A 157 11.86 3.62 6.53
C ILE A 157 11.93 2.13 6.19
N GLY A 158 12.78 1.39 6.91
CA GLY A 158 12.94 -0.05 6.72
C GLY A 158 13.92 -0.46 5.64
N THR A 159 14.62 0.49 5.01
CA THR A 159 15.64 0.21 3.99
C THR A 159 17.05 0.28 4.58
#